data_bd4963566d2e0d28d25eab0dcd770dcf
#
_entry.id   bd4963566d2e0d28d25eab0dcd770dcf
#
_cell.length_a   1.000
_cell.length_b   1.000
_cell.length_c   1.000
_cell.angle_alpha   90.00
_cell.angle_beta   90.00
_cell.angle_gamma   90.00
#
_symmetry.space_group_name_H-M   'P 1'
#
loop_
_entity.id
_entity.type
_entity.pdbx_description
1 polymer ?
#
loop_
_entity_poly.entity_id
_entity_poly.type
_entity_poly.pdbx_seq_one_letter_code
_entity_poly.pdbx_strand_id
1 'polypeptide(L)'
;MAELITAASHSQAYKLERLLALSDVTFADYQDLPQLAYPGKKLLKIPAGNSPSYAHEMLDLALNSGISRIFPLYTEEILPLAEARQLFAEYGISVIVPSLLWVKKHAEMRSAQAGELLVLEGGRTLAGNLPMHVLLPEEDLTGIFVLQESHQGPVFTIFTV
;
A
#
# COMPACT_ATOMS: atom_id res chain seq x y z
N MET A 1 -11.00 10.79 8.79
CA MET A 1 -10.62 10.67 7.36
C MET A 1 -10.50 9.20 7.01
N ALA A 2 -11.03 8.84 5.87
CA ALA A 2 -11.08 7.44 5.46
C ALA A 2 -9.76 7.00 4.81
N GLU A 3 -9.43 5.74 4.99
CA GLU A 3 -8.26 5.12 4.40
C GLU A 3 -8.70 3.95 3.52
N LEU A 4 -7.98 3.70 2.44
CA LEU A 4 -8.31 2.68 1.47
C LEU A 4 -7.23 1.60 1.46
N ILE A 5 -7.66 0.34 1.55
CA ILE A 5 -6.78 -0.82 1.40
C ILE A 5 -7.26 -1.61 0.18
N THR A 6 -6.37 -1.87 -0.76
CA THR A 6 -6.70 -2.68 -1.94
C THR A 6 -6.60 -4.18 -1.65
N ALA A 7 -6.86 -5.00 -2.66
CA ALA A 7 -6.85 -6.47 -2.55
C ALA A 7 -7.85 -7.01 -1.51
N ALA A 8 -9.06 -6.49 -1.53
CA ALA A 8 -10.12 -6.85 -0.60
C ALA A 8 -10.50 -8.35 -0.64
N SER A 9 -10.20 -9.04 -1.74
CA SER A 9 -10.40 -10.49 -1.88
C SER A 9 -9.34 -11.33 -1.16
N HIS A 10 -8.27 -10.71 -0.67
CA HIS A 10 -7.16 -11.40 0.00
C HIS A 10 -7.19 -11.16 1.52
N SER A 11 -6.87 -12.20 2.28
CA SER A 11 -6.80 -12.11 3.75
C SER A 11 -5.77 -11.10 4.24
N GLN A 12 -4.75 -10.81 3.44
CA GLN A 12 -3.69 -9.87 3.80
C GLN A 12 -4.21 -8.44 3.98
N ALA A 13 -5.25 -8.05 3.25
CA ALA A 13 -5.86 -6.73 3.40
C ALA A 13 -6.43 -6.54 4.82
N TYR A 14 -7.09 -7.55 5.36
CA TYR A 14 -7.67 -7.53 6.71
C TYR A 14 -6.62 -7.64 7.80
N LYS A 15 -5.55 -8.38 7.53
CA LYS A 15 -4.40 -8.44 8.42
C LYS A 15 -3.73 -7.06 8.53
N LEU A 16 -3.58 -6.37 7.41
CA LEU A 16 -3.03 -5.02 7.38
C LEU A 16 -3.91 -4.02 8.14
N GLU A 17 -5.23 -4.09 7.96
CA GLU A 17 -6.18 -3.26 8.72
C GLU A 17 -5.97 -3.41 10.23
N ARG A 18 -5.89 -4.66 10.69
CA ARG A 18 -5.68 -4.92 12.13
C ARG A 18 -4.32 -4.42 12.61
N LEU A 19 -3.29 -4.60 11.82
CA LEU A 19 -1.94 -4.17 12.17
C LEU A 19 -1.84 -2.65 12.29
N LEU A 20 -2.50 -1.94 11.38
CA LEU A 20 -2.55 -0.47 11.37
C LEU A 20 -3.53 0.10 12.40
N ALA A 21 -4.42 -0.71 12.95
CA ALA A 21 -5.47 -0.31 13.89
C ALA A 21 -6.32 0.88 13.37
N LEU A 22 -6.72 0.81 12.11
CA LEU A 22 -7.48 1.86 11.45
C LEU A 22 -8.95 1.87 11.89
N SER A 23 -9.54 3.06 11.98
CA SER A 23 -10.92 3.25 12.44
C SER A 23 -11.93 3.40 11.31
N ASP A 24 -11.53 3.99 10.17
CA ASP A 24 -12.41 4.22 9.03
C ASP A 24 -11.72 3.70 7.76
N VAL A 25 -12.04 2.48 7.37
CA VAL A 25 -11.40 1.78 6.28
C VAL A 25 -12.41 1.43 5.19
N THR A 26 -12.04 1.74 3.95
CA THR A 26 -12.71 1.24 2.76
C THR A 26 -11.79 0.20 2.12
N PHE A 27 -12.34 -0.99 1.87
CA PHE A 27 -11.63 -2.04 1.14
C PHE A 27 -11.96 -1.94 -0.34
N ALA A 28 -10.98 -2.18 -1.19
CA ALA A 28 -11.15 -2.04 -2.62
C ALA A 28 -10.57 -3.22 -3.38
N ASP A 29 -11.18 -3.55 -4.50
CA ASP A 29 -10.67 -4.59 -5.39
C ASP A 29 -11.10 -4.28 -6.84
N TYR A 30 -10.29 -4.75 -7.79
CA TYR A 30 -10.67 -4.67 -9.21
C TYR A 30 -11.67 -5.76 -9.58
N GLN A 31 -11.79 -6.80 -8.76
CA GLN A 31 -12.78 -7.85 -8.93
C GLN A 31 -14.14 -7.43 -8.36
N ASP A 32 -15.20 -7.98 -8.90
CA ASP A 32 -16.53 -7.80 -8.35
C ASP A 32 -16.68 -8.68 -7.11
N LEU A 33 -16.84 -8.03 -5.94
CA LEU A 33 -17.01 -8.73 -4.68
C LEU A 33 -18.45 -8.58 -4.18
N PRO A 34 -19.13 -9.70 -3.84
CA PRO A 34 -20.48 -9.62 -3.31
C PRO A 34 -20.47 -9.03 -1.90
N GLN A 35 -21.22 -7.95 -1.68
CA GLN A 35 -21.27 -7.27 -0.37
C GLN A 35 -21.70 -8.22 0.76
N LEU A 36 -22.57 -9.19 0.47
CA LEU A 36 -23.06 -10.16 1.46
C LEU A 36 -21.94 -11.07 2.02
N ALA A 37 -20.86 -11.27 1.25
CA ALA A 37 -19.71 -12.05 1.71
C ALA A 37 -18.80 -11.24 2.66
N TYR A 38 -19.00 -9.93 2.75
CA TYR A 38 -18.17 -9.02 3.55
C TYR A 38 -19.05 -8.14 4.45
N PRO A 39 -19.80 -8.73 5.41
CA PRO A 39 -20.71 -7.98 6.24
C PRO A 39 -19.98 -6.94 7.09
N GLY A 40 -20.51 -5.73 7.14
CA GLY A 40 -19.94 -4.63 7.90
C GLY A 40 -18.70 -3.99 7.30
N LYS A 41 -18.28 -4.42 6.09
CA LYS A 41 -17.14 -3.83 5.38
C LYS A 41 -17.63 -2.88 4.30
N LYS A 42 -16.94 -1.74 4.15
CA LYS A 42 -17.15 -0.84 3.02
C LYS A 42 -16.32 -1.36 1.86
N LEU A 43 -16.97 -1.69 0.75
CA LEU A 43 -16.31 -2.18 -0.46
C LEU A 43 -16.42 -1.16 -1.57
N LEU A 44 -15.34 -0.96 -2.31
CA LEU A 44 -15.27 -0.08 -3.46
C LEU A 44 -14.64 -0.83 -4.63
N LYS A 45 -15.28 -0.80 -5.79
CA LYS A 45 -14.68 -1.33 -7.00
C LYS A 45 -13.71 -0.32 -7.58
N ILE A 46 -12.50 -0.80 -7.90
CA ILE A 46 -11.44 0.02 -8.49
C ILE A 46 -10.97 -0.58 -9.82
N PRO A 47 -10.29 0.18 -10.67
CA PRO A 47 -9.69 -0.39 -11.87
C PRO A 47 -8.52 -1.31 -11.52
N ALA A 48 -8.16 -2.21 -12.44
CA ALA A 48 -6.96 -3.02 -12.30
C ALA A 48 -5.71 -2.15 -12.46
N GLY A 49 -4.66 -2.45 -11.70
CA GLY A 49 -3.43 -1.65 -11.69
C GLY A 49 -2.71 -1.54 -13.04
N ASN A 50 -2.95 -2.50 -13.94
CA ASN A 50 -2.39 -2.48 -15.29
C ASN A 50 -3.24 -1.67 -16.30
N SER A 51 -4.36 -1.10 -15.87
CA SER A 51 -5.17 -0.22 -16.71
C SER A 51 -4.41 1.07 -17.01
N PRO A 52 -4.40 1.57 -18.25
CA PRO A 52 -3.73 2.83 -18.58
C PRO A 52 -4.26 4.05 -17.83
N SER A 53 -5.52 4.02 -17.41
CA SER A 53 -6.18 5.10 -16.67
C SER A 53 -6.19 4.90 -15.16
N TYR A 54 -5.49 3.88 -14.65
CA TYR A 54 -5.54 3.49 -13.24
C TYR A 54 -5.33 4.66 -12.29
N ALA A 55 -4.23 5.41 -12.45
CA ALA A 55 -3.89 6.49 -11.52
C ALA A 55 -4.95 7.59 -11.51
N HIS A 56 -5.48 7.98 -12.67
CA HIS A 56 -6.52 9.00 -12.76
C HIS A 56 -7.84 8.55 -12.13
N GLU A 57 -8.25 7.33 -12.40
CA GLU A 57 -9.48 6.77 -11.84
C GLU A 57 -9.35 6.60 -10.32
N MET A 58 -8.20 6.19 -9.82
CA MET A 58 -7.94 6.08 -8.39
C MET A 58 -7.98 7.44 -7.70
N LEU A 59 -7.43 8.46 -8.34
CA LEU A 59 -7.49 9.83 -7.80
C LEU A 59 -8.94 10.31 -7.69
N ASP A 60 -9.72 10.14 -8.74
CA ASP A 60 -11.14 10.52 -8.75
C ASP A 60 -11.94 9.77 -7.69
N LEU A 61 -11.74 8.46 -7.59
CA LEU A 61 -12.41 7.64 -6.58
C LEU A 61 -12.03 8.07 -5.16
N ALA A 62 -10.76 8.33 -4.92
CA ALA A 62 -10.28 8.76 -3.61
C ALA A 62 -10.87 10.12 -3.22
N LEU A 63 -10.91 11.06 -4.14
CA LEU A 63 -11.50 12.39 -3.90
C LEU A 63 -13.00 12.28 -3.62
N ASN A 64 -13.72 11.52 -4.43
CA ASN A 64 -15.16 11.35 -4.29
C ASN A 64 -15.56 10.59 -3.01
N SER A 65 -14.68 9.75 -2.51
CA SER A 65 -14.94 8.91 -1.33
C SER A 65 -14.31 9.46 -0.04
N GLY A 66 -13.67 10.62 -0.10
CA GLY A 66 -13.02 11.22 1.07
C GLY A 66 -11.82 10.43 1.59
N ILE A 67 -11.13 9.72 0.71
CA ILE A 67 -9.95 8.92 1.07
C ILE A 67 -8.73 9.84 1.24
N SER A 68 -8.02 9.71 2.34
CA SER A 68 -6.81 10.48 2.63
C SER A 68 -5.53 9.67 2.49
N ARG A 69 -5.63 8.34 2.52
CA ARG A 69 -4.46 7.47 2.43
C ARG A 69 -4.83 6.18 1.71
N ILE A 70 -3.93 5.71 0.83
CA ILE A 70 -4.11 4.50 0.04
C ILE A 70 -2.99 3.51 0.34
N PHE A 71 -3.37 2.28 0.70
CA PHE A 71 -2.46 1.17 0.94
C PHE A 71 -2.62 0.14 -0.19
N PRO A 72 -1.79 0.20 -1.23
CA PRO A 72 -1.89 -0.73 -2.36
C PRO A 72 -1.22 -2.06 -2.02
N LEU A 73 -1.90 -3.16 -2.35
CA LEU A 73 -1.38 -4.50 -2.11
C LEU A 73 -1.18 -5.33 -3.38
N TYR A 74 -1.67 -4.89 -4.53
CA TYR A 74 -1.40 -5.57 -5.80
C TYR A 74 -0.11 -5.06 -6.42
N THR A 75 0.69 -5.97 -6.97
CA THR A 75 1.97 -5.62 -7.62
C THR A 75 1.79 -4.59 -8.72
N GLU A 76 0.75 -4.74 -9.53
CA GLU A 76 0.47 -3.87 -10.68
C GLU A 76 0.11 -2.44 -10.29
N GLU A 77 -0.29 -2.21 -9.05
CA GLU A 77 -0.66 -0.88 -8.55
C GLU A 77 0.56 -0.03 -8.17
N ILE A 78 1.67 -0.67 -7.84
CA ILE A 78 2.82 0.01 -7.22
C ILE A 78 3.45 1.03 -8.16
N LEU A 79 3.77 0.64 -9.38
CA LEU A 79 4.42 1.53 -10.33
C LEU A 79 3.56 2.75 -10.71
N PRO A 80 2.29 2.58 -11.14
CA PRO A 80 1.47 3.73 -11.49
C PRO A 80 1.22 4.67 -10.31
N LEU A 81 1.09 4.16 -9.09
CA LEU A 81 0.95 5.01 -7.91
C LEU A 81 2.25 5.72 -7.55
N ALA A 82 3.40 5.07 -7.73
CA ALA A 82 4.70 5.71 -7.53
C ALA A 82 4.91 6.86 -8.53
N GLU A 83 4.53 6.66 -9.78
CA GLU A 83 4.59 7.71 -10.82
C GLU A 83 3.68 8.91 -10.49
N ALA A 84 2.50 8.65 -9.94
CA ALA A 84 1.51 9.68 -9.63
C ALA A 84 1.59 10.18 -8.18
N ARG A 85 2.55 9.73 -7.39
CA ARG A 85 2.60 10.00 -5.95
C ARG A 85 2.52 11.47 -5.60
N GLN A 86 3.24 12.32 -6.34
CA GLN A 86 3.20 13.76 -6.11
C GLN A 86 1.84 14.37 -6.46
N LEU A 87 1.25 13.91 -7.55
CA LEU A 87 -0.09 14.36 -7.95
C LEU A 87 -1.12 14.08 -6.85
N PHE A 88 -1.10 12.88 -6.28
CA PHE A 88 -1.98 12.56 -5.14
C PHE A 88 -1.71 13.46 -3.94
N ALA A 89 -0.44 13.72 -3.63
CA ALA A 89 -0.05 14.58 -2.52
C ALA A 89 -0.58 16.02 -2.68
N GLU A 90 -0.62 16.54 -3.90
CA GLU A 90 -1.17 17.86 -4.20
C GLU A 90 -2.66 17.95 -3.86
N TYR A 91 -3.36 16.84 -3.89
CA TYR A 91 -4.77 16.74 -3.48
C TYR A 91 -4.96 16.26 -2.03
N GLY A 92 -3.89 16.23 -1.26
CA GLY A 92 -3.95 15.83 0.15
C GLY A 92 -4.10 14.32 0.37
N ILE A 93 -3.77 13.50 -0.64
CA ILE A 93 -3.87 12.05 -0.55
C ILE A 93 -2.45 11.46 -0.48
N SER A 94 -2.20 10.66 0.56
CA SER A 94 -0.94 9.94 0.72
C SER A 94 -1.06 8.54 0.15
N VAL A 95 -0.26 8.20 -0.85
CA VAL A 95 -0.16 6.84 -1.37
C VAL A 95 1.05 6.16 -0.74
N ILE A 96 0.84 5.01 -0.12
CA ILE A 96 1.88 4.31 0.65
C ILE A 96 2.68 3.40 -0.29
N VAL A 97 3.48 4.05 -1.10
CA VAL A 97 4.42 3.41 -2.04
C VAL A 97 5.76 4.14 -1.98
N PRO A 98 6.87 3.46 -2.29
CA PRO A 98 8.16 4.13 -2.39
C PRO A 98 8.20 5.13 -3.55
N SER A 99 9.27 5.92 -3.60
CA SER A 99 9.52 6.80 -4.73
C SER A 99 9.66 6.01 -6.02
N LEU A 100 9.41 6.66 -7.15
CA LEU A 100 9.56 6.03 -8.47
C LEU A 100 10.98 5.48 -8.67
N LEU A 101 11.98 6.23 -8.20
CA LEU A 101 13.38 5.81 -8.29
C LEU A 101 13.63 4.51 -7.50
N TRP A 102 13.10 4.42 -6.29
CA TRP A 102 13.18 3.19 -5.48
C TRP A 102 12.52 2.01 -6.20
N VAL A 103 11.29 2.20 -6.69
CA VAL A 103 10.53 1.15 -7.37
C VAL A 103 11.29 0.62 -8.59
N LYS A 104 11.88 1.51 -9.38
CA LYS A 104 12.67 1.12 -10.55
C LYS A 104 13.95 0.37 -10.19
N LYS A 105 14.60 0.75 -9.10
CA LYS A 105 15.81 0.06 -8.61
C LYS A 105 15.52 -1.32 -8.05
N HIS A 106 14.30 -1.54 -7.54
CA HIS A 106 13.87 -2.78 -6.90
C HIS A 106 12.77 -3.45 -7.73
N ALA A 107 12.98 -3.53 -9.05
CA ALA A 107 11.99 -4.02 -10.00
C ALA A 107 11.55 -5.48 -9.78
N GLU A 108 12.34 -6.26 -9.05
CA GLU A 108 11.96 -7.60 -8.64
C GLU A 108 11.06 -7.56 -7.39
N MET A 109 9.86 -7.04 -7.56
CA MET A 109 8.85 -7.12 -6.52
C MET A 109 8.36 -8.55 -6.40
N ARG A 110 8.64 -9.16 -5.27
CA ARG A 110 8.17 -10.52 -4.98
C ARG A 110 7.17 -10.46 -3.86
N SER A 111 6.12 -11.27 -3.99
CA SER A 111 5.25 -11.55 -2.87
C SER A 111 6.12 -12.11 -1.73
N ALA A 112 6.23 -11.36 -0.65
CA ALA A 112 6.96 -11.83 0.52
C ALA A 112 6.04 -12.75 1.31
N GLN A 113 6.28 -14.04 1.23
CA GLN A 113 5.46 -15.04 1.93
C GLN A 113 5.82 -15.20 3.40
N ALA A 114 7.00 -14.75 3.82
CA ALA A 114 7.48 -14.92 5.18
C ALA A 114 8.03 -13.62 5.74
N GLY A 115 7.63 -13.28 6.93
CA GLY A 115 8.11 -12.11 7.67
C GLY A 115 6.99 -11.21 8.18
N GLU A 116 7.34 -10.31 9.07
CA GLU A 116 6.41 -9.34 9.62
C GLU A 116 6.30 -8.13 8.69
N LEU A 117 5.08 -7.63 8.54
CA LEU A 117 4.85 -6.42 7.76
C LEU A 117 5.36 -5.20 8.53
N LEU A 118 6.03 -4.33 7.79
CA LEU A 118 6.47 -3.02 8.25
C LEU A 118 5.90 -1.96 7.32
N VAL A 119 5.14 -1.04 7.87
CA VAL A 119 4.53 0.05 7.10
C VAL A 119 5.18 1.36 7.51
N LEU A 120 5.72 2.05 6.52
CA LEU A 120 6.42 3.32 6.71
C LEU A 120 5.75 4.44 5.91
N GLU A 121 5.72 5.63 6.48
CA GLU A 121 5.32 6.86 5.79
C GLU A 121 6.28 7.97 6.17
N GLY A 122 7.02 8.49 5.19
CA GLY A 122 8.02 9.54 5.43
C GLY A 122 9.08 9.14 6.44
N GLY A 123 9.49 7.88 6.42
CA GLY A 123 10.47 7.32 7.35
C GLY A 123 9.93 6.97 8.74
N ARG A 124 8.66 7.26 9.01
CA ARG A 124 8.02 6.94 10.29
C ARG A 124 7.26 5.63 10.21
N THR A 125 7.35 4.84 11.27
CA THR A 125 6.62 3.57 11.36
C THR A 125 5.14 3.82 11.64
N LEU A 126 4.27 3.39 10.71
CA LEU A 126 2.83 3.35 10.93
C LEU A 126 2.39 2.05 11.59
N ALA A 127 3.05 0.96 11.25
CA ALA A 127 2.76 -0.37 11.80
C ALA A 127 3.97 -1.28 11.66
N GLY A 128 4.05 -2.29 12.51
CA GLY A 128 5.17 -3.21 12.53
C GLY A 128 6.30 -2.72 13.44
N ASN A 129 7.42 -3.43 13.38
CA ASN A 129 8.58 -3.13 14.20
C ASN A 129 9.81 -2.89 13.34
N LEU A 130 10.39 -1.70 13.46
CA LEU A 130 11.69 -1.38 12.87
C LEU A 130 12.74 -1.49 14.00
N PRO A 131 13.63 -2.50 13.95
CA PRO A 131 14.67 -2.63 14.97
C PRO A 131 15.57 -1.40 15.03
N MET A 132 16.00 -1.01 16.24
CA MET A 132 16.81 0.20 16.45
C MET A 132 18.16 0.17 15.73
N HIS A 133 18.72 -1.00 15.48
CA HIS A 133 19.98 -1.17 14.77
C HIS A 133 19.86 -1.07 13.25
N VAL A 134 18.62 -1.07 12.72
CA VAL A 134 18.37 -1.01 11.27
C VAL A 134 18.25 0.44 10.83
N LEU A 135 19.08 0.82 9.88
CA LEU A 135 19.00 2.13 9.22
C LEU A 135 18.11 2.03 8.00
N LEU A 136 17.28 3.05 7.82
CA LEU A 136 16.46 3.14 6.60
C LEU A 136 17.36 3.44 5.40
N PRO A 137 17.11 2.78 4.23
CA PRO A 137 17.86 3.07 3.01
C PRO A 137 17.64 4.49 2.48
N GLU A 138 16.50 5.08 2.82
CA GLU A 138 16.16 6.48 2.56
C GLU A 138 15.47 7.05 3.79
N GLU A 139 15.76 8.31 4.16
CA GLU A 139 15.20 8.94 5.36
C GLU A 139 13.68 9.05 5.32
N ASP A 140 13.11 9.23 4.13
CA ASP A 140 11.68 9.42 3.90
C ASP A 140 11.00 8.19 3.28
N LEU A 141 11.59 7.02 3.46
CA LEU A 141 11.06 5.77 2.87
C LEU A 141 9.59 5.58 3.24
N THR A 142 8.78 5.36 2.23
CA THR A 142 7.34 5.12 2.35
C THR A 142 6.99 3.82 1.64
N GLY A 143 6.16 3.01 2.23
CA GLY A 143 5.70 1.77 1.61
C GLY A 143 5.29 0.71 2.61
N ILE A 144 4.84 -0.41 2.07
CA ILE A 144 4.51 -1.61 2.83
C ILE A 144 5.60 -2.63 2.53
N PHE A 145 6.36 -3.00 3.54
CA PHE A 145 7.55 -3.84 3.37
C PHE A 145 7.51 -5.09 4.23
N VAL A 146 8.30 -6.07 3.80
CA VAL A 146 8.80 -7.11 4.70
C VAL A 146 10.29 -6.84 4.89
N LEU A 147 10.71 -6.78 6.15
CA LEU A 147 12.10 -6.60 6.50
C LEU A 147 12.73 -7.97 6.76
N GLN A 148 13.78 -8.27 6.00
CA GLN A 148 14.56 -9.49 6.18
C GLN A 148 16.01 -9.13 6.45
N GLU A 149 16.63 -9.82 7.40
CA GLU A 149 18.07 -9.69 7.62
C GLU A 149 18.82 -10.69 6.76
N SER A 150 19.82 -10.21 6.03
CA SER A 150 20.71 -11.03 5.22
C SER A 150 22.15 -10.84 5.67
N HIS A 151 23.07 -11.68 5.12
CA HIS A 151 24.50 -11.55 5.38
C HIS A 151 25.08 -10.20 4.95
N GLN A 152 24.39 -9.49 4.04
CA GLN A 152 24.78 -8.18 3.54
C GLN A 152 24.04 -7.02 4.22
N GLY A 153 23.29 -7.31 5.30
CA GLY A 153 22.51 -6.34 6.03
C GLY A 153 20.99 -6.50 5.81
N PRO A 154 20.19 -5.56 6.34
CA PRO A 154 18.74 -5.62 6.23
C PRO A 154 18.27 -5.36 4.80
N VAL A 155 17.28 -6.11 4.34
CA VAL A 155 16.66 -5.97 3.03
C VAL A 155 15.19 -5.61 3.19
N PHE A 156 14.79 -4.49 2.58
CA PHE A 156 13.42 -4.03 2.52
C PHE A 156 12.80 -4.51 1.21
N THR A 157 11.85 -5.42 1.28
CA THR A 157 11.13 -5.93 0.12
C THR A 157 9.70 -5.42 0.13
N ILE A 158 9.25 -4.84 -0.98
CA ILE A 158 7.85 -4.39 -1.10
C ILE A 158 6.94 -5.60 -0.96
N PHE A 159 5.99 -5.50 -0.04
CA PHE A 159 4.99 -6.54 0.15
C PHE A 159 3.85 -6.36 -0.83
N THR A 160 3.49 -7.43 -1.55
CA THR A 160 2.30 -7.53 -2.40
C THR A 160 1.65 -8.90 -2.24
N VAL A 161 0.37 -8.98 -2.57
CA VAL A 161 -0.36 -10.25 -2.57
C VAL A 161 -0.26 -10.99 -3.89
#